data_1137b82639bcdc676d9193c8e351b301
#
_entry.id   1137b82639bcdc676d9193c8e351b301
#
_cell.length_a   1.000
_cell.length_b   1.000
_cell.length_c   1.000
_cell.angle_alpha   90.00
_cell.angle_beta   90.00
_cell.angle_gamma   90.00
#
_symmetry.space_group_name_H-M   'P 1'
#
loop_
_entity.id
_entity.type
_entity.pdbx_description
1 polymer ?
#
loop_
_entity_poly.entity_id
_entity_poly.type
_entity_poly.pdbx_seq_one_letter_code
_entity_poly.pdbx_strand_id
1 'polypeptide(L)'
;MKLSYKQLGEGKPLVILHGLFGFSDNWQTHAKKLAEYFQVTLVDLRNHGHSEWSDEFSYALMVEDLQELFLDLKIKNPILLGHSMGGKLAMHYDGAYPNYLEKLIVVDMGIKAYPPHHEHILAAMHAIDLKSMTARSQAEAILKTFVESDGIRQFLLKNLYWEDKGKLAWRVN
;
A
#
# COMPACT_ATOMS: atom_id res chain seq x y z
N MET A 1 11.41 8.29 -5.78
CA MET A 1 12.14 7.30 -4.92
C MET A 1 11.90 5.89 -5.43
N LYS A 2 12.80 4.96 -5.11
CA LYS A 2 12.68 3.58 -5.59
C LYS A 2 11.58 2.82 -4.86
N LEU A 3 10.56 2.38 -5.61
CA LEU A 3 9.48 1.57 -5.09
C LEU A 3 9.79 0.08 -5.17
N SER A 4 9.41 -0.65 -4.13
CA SER A 4 9.42 -2.13 -4.14
C SER A 4 8.17 -2.64 -4.86
N TYR A 5 8.32 -3.74 -5.59
CA TYR A 5 7.22 -4.34 -6.34
C TYR A 5 7.37 -5.85 -6.47
N LYS A 6 6.27 -6.52 -6.82
CA LYS A 6 6.22 -7.93 -7.20
C LYS A 6 5.51 -8.07 -8.53
N GLN A 7 6.03 -8.92 -9.42
CA GLN A 7 5.38 -9.21 -10.70
C GLN A 7 4.96 -10.67 -10.79
N LEU A 8 3.80 -10.92 -11.37
CA LEU A 8 3.23 -12.25 -11.61
C LEU A 8 2.53 -12.26 -12.97
N GLY A 9 2.57 -13.41 -13.65
CA GLY A 9 1.93 -13.58 -14.95
C GLY A 9 2.65 -12.87 -16.08
N GLU A 10 2.03 -12.93 -17.25
CA GLU A 10 2.53 -12.34 -18.50
C GLU A 10 1.38 -11.64 -19.24
N GLY A 11 1.70 -10.84 -20.26
CA GLY A 11 0.71 -10.19 -21.12
C GLY A 11 0.48 -8.71 -20.82
N LYS A 12 -0.78 -8.26 -20.88
CA LYS A 12 -1.13 -6.85 -20.67
C LYS A 12 -0.80 -6.39 -19.26
N PRO A 13 -0.11 -5.24 -19.08
CA PRO A 13 0.26 -4.76 -17.76
C PRO A 13 -0.95 -4.30 -16.94
N LEU A 14 -1.09 -4.86 -15.75
CA LEU A 14 -2.02 -4.46 -14.71
C LEU A 14 -1.24 -4.09 -13.45
N VAL A 15 -1.30 -2.83 -13.07
CA VAL A 15 -0.61 -2.34 -11.86
C VAL A 15 -1.62 -2.14 -10.75
N ILE A 16 -1.32 -2.64 -9.55
CA ILE A 16 -2.22 -2.57 -8.39
C ILE A 16 -1.55 -1.78 -7.27
N LEU A 17 -2.26 -0.74 -6.80
CA LEU A 17 -1.87 0.16 -5.71
C LEU A 17 -2.75 -0.10 -4.49
N HIS A 18 -2.12 -0.37 -3.36
CA HIS A 18 -2.78 -0.64 -2.08
C HIS A 18 -3.29 0.65 -1.39
N GLY A 19 -4.14 0.49 -0.37
CA GLY A 19 -4.61 1.57 0.50
C GLY A 19 -3.62 1.89 1.63
N LEU A 20 -3.94 2.95 2.41
CA LEU A 20 -3.17 3.35 3.59
C LEU A 20 -2.98 2.17 4.55
N PHE A 21 -1.79 2.05 5.12
CA PHE A 21 -1.34 0.92 5.95
C PHE A 21 -1.34 -0.44 5.25
N GLY A 22 -1.56 -0.48 3.92
CA GLY A 22 -1.44 -1.68 3.12
C GLY A 22 -0.05 -1.87 2.52
N PHE A 23 0.15 -2.97 1.84
CA PHE A 23 1.31 -3.27 1.01
C PHE A 23 0.98 -4.40 0.03
N SER A 24 1.91 -4.74 -0.85
CA SER A 24 1.71 -5.71 -1.94
C SER A 24 1.09 -7.04 -1.51
N ASP A 25 1.44 -7.56 -0.33
CA ASP A 25 0.93 -8.85 0.15
C ASP A 25 -0.59 -8.86 0.40
N ASN A 26 -1.21 -7.69 0.64
CA ASN A 26 -2.65 -7.61 0.80
C ASN A 26 -3.41 -7.99 -0.48
N TRP A 27 -2.77 -7.82 -1.63
CA TRP A 27 -3.35 -8.10 -2.95
C TRP A 27 -2.88 -9.41 -3.57
N GLN A 28 -2.00 -10.17 -2.91
CA GLN A 28 -1.36 -11.34 -3.50
C GLN A 28 -2.34 -12.44 -3.95
N THR A 29 -3.42 -12.66 -3.18
CA THR A 29 -4.44 -13.65 -3.54
C THR A 29 -5.19 -13.27 -4.83
N HIS A 30 -5.52 -11.97 -4.97
CA HIS A 30 -6.17 -11.47 -6.18
C HIS A 30 -5.21 -11.45 -7.36
N ALA A 31 -3.96 -11.03 -7.12
CA ALA A 31 -2.93 -11.00 -8.14
C ALA A 31 -2.66 -12.37 -8.76
N LYS A 32 -2.64 -13.45 -7.97
CA LYS A 32 -2.49 -14.82 -8.47
C LYS A 32 -3.58 -15.22 -9.47
N LYS A 33 -4.83 -14.81 -9.21
CA LYS A 33 -5.96 -15.07 -10.13
C LYS A 33 -5.90 -14.19 -11.38
N LEU A 34 -5.55 -12.91 -11.20
CA LEU A 34 -5.43 -11.95 -12.31
C LEU A 34 -4.24 -12.26 -13.21
N ALA A 35 -3.18 -12.87 -12.67
CA ALA A 35 -1.99 -13.29 -13.38
C ALA A 35 -2.23 -14.39 -14.44
N GLU A 36 -3.41 -15.02 -14.43
CA GLU A 36 -3.85 -15.91 -15.51
C GLU A 36 -4.15 -15.14 -16.82
N TYR A 37 -4.38 -13.82 -16.74
CA TYR A 37 -4.81 -12.98 -17.86
C TYR A 37 -3.93 -11.74 -18.08
N PHE A 38 -3.12 -11.35 -17.08
CA PHE A 38 -2.37 -10.10 -17.07
C PHE A 38 -0.96 -10.28 -16.52
N GLN A 39 -0.04 -9.42 -16.93
CA GLN A 39 1.19 -9.20 -16.18
C GLN A 39 0.86 -8.26 -15.02
N VAL A 40 0.66 -8.83 -13.83
CA VAL A 40 0.28 -8.09 -12.63
C VAL A 40 1.51 -7.56 -11.91
N THR A 41 1.57 -6.25 -11.68
CA THR A 41 2.59 -5.60 -10.84
C THR A 41 1.92 -5.09 -9.55
N LEU A 42 2.27 -5.68 -8.41
CA LEU A 42 1.90 -5.21 -7.09
C LEU A 42 2.96 -4.25 -6.59
N VAL A 43 2.58 -3.04 -6.23
CA VAL A 43 3.52 -1.98 -5.80
C VAL A 43 3.38 -1.73 -4.30
N ASP A 44 4.50 -1.67 -3.59
CA ASP A 44 4.56 -1.07 -2.26
C ASP A 44 4.78 0.43 -2.46
N LEU A 45 3.83 1.26 -2.03
CA LEU A 45 3.93 2.71 -2.16
C LEU A 45 4.96 3.28 -1.18
N ARG A 46 5.45 4.52 -1.41
CA ARG A 46 6.40 5.17 -0.48
C ARG A 46 5.89 5.06 0.97
N ASN A 47 6.82 4.89 1.92
CA ASN A 47 6.55 4.72 3.33
C ASN A 47 5.76 3.45 3.71
N HIS A 48 5.59 2.50 2.78
CA HIS A 48 4.86 1.26 3.01
C HIS A 48 5.63 0.03 2.52
N GLY A 49 5.38 -1.10 3.16
CA GLY A 49 5.90 -2.40 2.73
C GLY A 49 7.42 -2.47 2.76
N HIS A 50 8.02 -2.72 1.61
CA HIS A 50 9.47 -2.82 1.41
C HIS A 50 10.04 -1.63 0.62
N SER A 51 9.20 -0.62 0.32
CA SER A 51 9.66 0.62 -0.29
C SER A 51 10.42 1.50 0.69
N GLU A 52 11.25 2.39 0.16
CA GLU A 52 12.03 3.32 0.96
C GLU A 52 11.13 4.27 1.77
N TRP A 53 11.64 4.74 2.90
CA TRP A 53 10.98 5.70 3.76
C TRP A 53 11.48 7.11 3.50
N SER A 54 10.58 8.08 3.68
CA SER A 54 10.85 9.51 3.54
C SER A 54 9.96 10.30 4.48
N ASP A 55 10.48 11.40 5.00
CA ASP A 55 9.69 12.38 5.76
C ASP A 55 8.71 13.14 4.86
N GLU A 56 8.94 13.14 3.55
CA GLU A 56 8.06 13.78 2.57
C GLU A 56 7.00 12.78 2.08
N PHE A 57 5.74 13.14 2.27
CA PHE A 57 4.59 12.31 1.87
C PHE A 57 3.50 13.16 1.25
N SER A 58 3.32 13.05 -0.07
CA SER A 58 2.24 13.72 -0.82
C SER A 58 1.86 12.91 -2.05
N TYR A 59 0.64 13.14 -2.57
CA TYR A 59 0.22 12.50 -3.82
C TYR A 59 1.08 12.92 -5.02
N ALA A 60 1.57 14.16 -5.06
CA ALA A 60 2.47 14.62 -6.13
C ALA A 60 3.74 13.78 -6.18
N LEU A 61 4.40 13.60 -5.03
CA LEU A 61 5.61 12.77 -4.93
C LEU A 61 5.33 11.29 -5.23
N MET A 62 4.19 10.77 -4.80
CA MET A 62 3.78 9.39 -5.12
C MET A 62 3.52 9.19 -6.61
N VAL A 63 3.02 10.21 -7.32
CA VAL A 63 2.85 10.21 -8.78
C VAL A 63 4.21 10.13 -9.48
N GLU A 64 5.19 10.92 -9.01
CA GLU A 64 6.56 10.90 -9.54
C GLU A 64 7.22 9.53 -9.33
N ASP A 65 7.09 8.95 -8.12
CA ASP A 65 7.60 7.60 -7.82
C ASP A 65 7.00 6.54 -8.75
N LEU A 66 5.69 6.63 -8.99
CA LEU A 66 5.00 5.67 -9.85
C LEU A 66 5.43 5.83 -11.31
N GLN A 67 5.63 7.08 -11.77
CA GLN A 67 6.14 7.36 -13.12
C GLN A 67 7.56 6.81 -13.30
N GLU A 68 8.44 7.02 -12.31
CA GLU A 68 9.79 6.45 -12.30
C GLU A 68 9.74 4.92 -12.43
N LEU A 69 8.90 4.26 -11.62
CA LEU A 69 8.70 2.81 -11.70
C LEU A 69 8.23 2.35 -13.08
N PHE A 70 7.28 3.07 -13.70
CA PHE A 70 6.78 2.71 -15.04
C PHE A 70 7.86 2.84 -16.12
N LEU A 71 8.71 3.86 -16.02
CA LEU A 71 9.84 4.04 -16.94
C LEU A 71 10.89 2.94 -16.76
N ASP A 72 11.26 2.61 -15.52
CA ASP A 72 12.25 1.58 -15.20
C ASP A 72 11.80 0.20 -15.68
N LEU A 73 10.53 -0.13 -15.48
CA LEU A 73 9.95 -1.40 -15.91
C LEU A 73 9.48 -1.41 -17.36
N LYS A 74 9.60 -0.27 -18.06
CA LYS A 74 9.12 -0.08 -19.45
C LYS A 74 7.64 -0.41 -19.61
N ILE A 75 6.84 -0.14 -18.57
CA ILE A 75 5.39 -0.33 -18.58
C ILE A 75 4.77 0.76 -19.45
N LYS A 76 4.00 0.35 -20.46
CA LYS A 76 3.30 1.25 -21.37
C LYS A 76 1.81 0.92 -21.39
N ASN A 77 0.97 1.94 -21.40
CA ASN A 77 -0.47 1.82 -21.44
C ASN A 77 -1.04 0.80 -20.43
N PRO A 78 -0.68 0.88 -19.12
CA PRO A 78 -1.15 -0.08 -18.14
C PRO A 78 -2.63 0.12 -17.82
N ILE A 79 -3.26 -0.95 -17.36
CA ILE A 79 -4.45 -0.84 -16.51
C ILE A 79 -3.94 -0.51 -15.10
N LEU A 80 -4.40 0.60 -14.51
CA LEU A 80 -4.03 1.01 -13.17
C LEU A 80 -5.22 0.82 -12.23
N LEU A 81 -5.06 -0.09 -11.26
CA LEU A 81 -6.05 -0.34 -10.23
C LEU A 81 -5.55 0.22 -8.90
N GLY A 82 -6.32 1.11 -8.29
CA GLY A 82 -6.00 1.69 -6.99
C GLY A 82 -7.14 1.49 -5.99
N HIS A 83 -6.80 1.04 -4.77
CA HIS A 83 -7.72 0.91 -3.66
C HIS A 83 -7.52 2.03 -2.64
N SER A 84 -8.60 2.69 -2.22
CA SER A 84 -8.59 3.73 -1.18
C SER A 84 -7.54 4.83 -1.47
N MET A 85 -6.48 4.99 -0.66
CA MET A 85 -5.34 5.88 -0.92
C MET A 85 -4.71 5.63 -2.30
N GLY A 86 -4.50 4.36 -2.68
CA GLY A 86 -4.01 4.00 -4.01
C GLY A 86 -4.99 4.39 -5.12
N GLY A 87 -6.29 4.43 -4.84
CA GLY A 87 -7.31 4.93 -5.76
C GLY A 87 -7.20 6.45 -5.98
N LYS A 88 -6.96 7.21 -4.91
CA LYS A 88 -6.66 8.65 -5.05
C LYS A 88 -5.37 8.88 -5.84
N LEU A 89 -4.31 8.13 -5.52
CA LEU A 89 -3.06 8.20 -6.27
C LEU A 89 -3.27 7.91 -7.75
N ALA A 90 -4.03 6.87 -8.09
CA ALA A 90 -4.31 6.51 -9.46
C ALA A 90 -5.07 7.61 -10.23
N MET A 91 -6.02 8.30 -9.57
CA MET A 91 -6.71 9.46 -10.15
C MET A 91 -5.75 10.66 -10.33
N HIS A 92 -4.86 10.92 -9.36
CA HIS A 92 -3.84 11.97 -9.51
C HIS A 92 -2.86 11.65 -10.63
N TYR A 93 -2.48 10.37 -10.79
CA TYR A 93 -1.61 9.92 -11.86
C TYR A 93 -2.25 10.15 -13.24
N ASP A 94 -3.51 9.75 -13.42
CA ASP A 94 -4.24 9.95 -14.68
C ASP A 94 -4.37 11.43 -15.05
N GLY A 95 -4.60 12.29 -14.06
CA GLY A 95 -4.64 13.74 -14.25
C GLY A 95 -3.27 14.35 -14.62
N ALA A 96 -2.17 13.83 -14.07
CA ALA A 96 -0.81 14.30 -14.35
C ALA A 96 -0.27 13.79 -15.69
N TYR A 97 -0.67 12.59 -16.11
CA TYR A 97 -0.23 11.92 -17.34
C TYR A 97 -1.43 11.50 -18.21
N PRO A 98 -2.17 12.46 -18.81
CA PRO A 98 -3.35 12.15 -19.63
C PRO A 98 -3.01 11.19 -20.77
N ASN A 99 -3.89 10.22 -20.99
CA ASN A 99 -3.76 9.18 -22.03
C ASN A 99 -2.57 8.21 -21.85
N TYR A 100 -1.91 8.20 -20.70
CA TYR A 100 -0.88 7.21 -20.42
C TYR A 100 -1.44 5.86 -19.99
N LEU A 101 -2.59 5.86 -19.31
CA LEU A 101 -3.28 4.65 -18.87
C LEU A 101 -4.22 4.12 -19.96
N GLU A 102 -4.29 2.81 -20.15
CA GLU A 102 -5.35 2.20 -20.94
C GLU A 102 -6.68 2.24 -20.18
N LYS A 103 -6.66 1.94 -18.88
CA LYS A 103 -7.84 1.98 -18.01
C LYS A 103 -7.45 2.39 -16.61
N LEU A 104 -8.32 3.12 -15.97
CA LEU A 104 -8.28 3.44 -14.55
C LEU A 104 -9.38 2.69 -13.81
N ILE A 105 -9.02 1.91 -12.77
CA ILE A 105 -9.95 1.21 -11.89
C ILE A 105 -9.76 1.74 -10.48
N VAL A 106 -10.80 2.34 -9.91
CA VAL A 106 -10.79 2.88 -8.55
C VAL A 106 -11.71 2.03 -7.67
N VAL A 107 -11.16 1.49 -6.59
CA VAL A 107 -11.85 0.62 -5.66
C VAL A 107 -12.01 1.35 -4.32
N ASP A 108 -13.24 1.44 -3.84
CA ASP A 108 -13.62 1.99 -2.53
C ASP A 108 -13.09 3.42 -2.28
N MET A 109 -13.18 4.28 -3.30
CA MET A 109 -12.79 5.69 -3.22
C MET A 109 -13.57 6.53 -4.24
N GLY A 110 -14.14 7.64 -3.79
CA GLY A 110 -14.87 8.58 -4.65
C GLY A 110 -14.08 9.85 -4.92
N ILE A 111 -14.56 10.62 -5.93
CA ILE A 111 -14.04 11.96 -6.25
C ILE A 111 -14.68 12.98 -5.29
N LYS A 112 -14.25 12.99 -4.04
CA LYS A 112 -14.70 13.94 -3.02
C LYS A 112 -13.63 14.18 -1.97
N ALA A 113 -13.76 15.25 -1.20
CA ALA A 113 -12.95 15.44 -0.01
C ALA A 113 -13.38 14.44 1.07
N TYR A 114 -12.41 13.86 1.75
CA TYR A 114 -12.60 13.01 2.92
C TYR A 114 -11.99 13.72 4.13
N PRO A 115 -12.72 13.90 5.22
CA PRO A 115 -12.14 14.41 6.45
C PRO A 115 -11.12 13.42 7.00
N PRO A 116 -10.14 13.87 7.80
CA PRO A 116 -9.27 12.97 8.54
C PRO A 116 -10.10 12.01 9.40
N HIS A 117 -9.83 10.71 9.30
CA HIS A 117 -10.62 9.68 10.03
C HIS A 117 -9.78 8.48 10.48
N HIS A 118 -8.45 8.56 10.36
CA HIS A 118 -7.54 7.49 10.79
C HIS A 118 -6.80 7.79 12.09
N GLU A 119 -7.14 8.86 12.79
CA GLU A 119 -6.46 9.30 14.02
C GLU A 119 -6.44 8.22 15.10
N HIS A 120 -7.57 7.49 15.28
CA HIS A 120 -7.65 6.39 16.25
C HIS A 120 -6.73 5.21 15.87
N ILE A 121 -6.52 4.93 14.57
CA ILE A 121 -5.61 3.90 14.10
C ILE A 121 -4.15 4.32 14.34
N LEU A 122 -3.82 5.56 14.03
CA LEU A 122 -2.49 6.12 14.32
C LEU A 122 -2.20 6.09 15.82
N ALA A 123 -3.14 6.53 16.65
CA ALA A 123 -3.03 6.46 18.11
C ALA A 123 -2.80 5.01 18.59
N ALA A 124 -3.52 4.05 18.02
CA ALA A 124 -3.37 2.63 18.34
C ALA A 124 -1.96 2.11 17.98
N MET A 125 -1.45 2.48 16.81
CA MET A 125 -0.11 2.07 16.37
C MET A 125 1.00 2.74 17.21
N HIS A 126 0.85 4.01 17.56
CA HIS A 126 1.78 4.73 18.43
C HIS A 126 1.78 4.22 19.89
N ALA A 127 0.65 3.69 20.37
CA ALA A 127 0.56 3.13 21.72
C ALA A 127 1.37 1.82 21.89
N ILE A 128 1.82 1.21 20.79
CA ILE A 128 2.60 -0.03 20.82
C ILE A 128 4.09 0.32 20.99
N ASP A 129 4.62 0.08 22.18
CA ASP A 129 6.07 0.15 22.41
C ASP A 129 6.77 -1.08 21.84
N LEU A 130 7.19 -0.99 20.59
CA LEU A 130 7.85 -2.09 19.86
C LEU A 130 9.11 -2.63 20.58
N LYS A 131 9.78 -1.81 21.39
CA LYS A 131 11.00 -2.23 22.09
C LYS A 131 10.72 -3.19 23.24
N SER A 132 9.53 -3.10 23.83
CA SER A 132 9.11 -3.99 24.94
C SER A 132 8.39 -5.24 24.45
N MET A 133 8.01 -5.31 23.17
CA MET A 133 7.23 -6.42 22.62
C MET A 133 8.10 -7.66 22.37
N THR A 134 7.66 -8.79 22.87
CA THR A 134 8.27 -10.11 22.62
C THR A 134 7.40 -11.03 21.77
N ALA A 135 6.13 -10.64 21.54
CA ALA A 135 5.16 -11.40 20.74
C ALA A 135 4.14 -10.47 20.07
N ARG A 136 3.69 -10.83 18.87
CA ARG A 136 2.62 -10.10 18.15
C ARG A 136 1.30 -10.03 18.93
N SER A 137 1.00 -11.04 19.74
CA SER A 137 -0.20 -11.06 20.57
C SER A 137 -0.28 -9.92 21.59
N GLN A 138 0.87 -9.41 22.05
CA GLN A 138 0.92 -8.24 22.92
C GLN A 138 0.49 -6.97 22.16
N ALA A 139 0.97 -6.80 20.93
CA ALA A 139 0.54 -5.71 20.06
C ALA A 139 -0.96 -5.81 19.73
N GLU A 140 -1.47 -7.02 19.48
CA GLU A 140 -2.90 -7.25 19.24
C GLU A 140 -3.76 -6.85 20.45
N ALA A 141 -3.33 -7.18 21.67
CA ALA A 141 -4.03 -6.78 22.89
C ALA A 141 -4.13 -5.27 23.04
N ILE A 142 -3.07 -4.52 22.67
CA ILE A 142 -3.11 -3.05 22.66
C ILE A 142 -4.03 -2.54 21.56
N LEU A 143 -3.89 -3.03 20.33
CA LEU A 143 -4.77 -2.62 19.22
C LEU A 143 -6.26 -2.81 19.56
N LYS A 144 -6.61 -3.86 20.29
CA LYS A 144 -7.98 -4.17 20.69
C LYS A 144 -8.61 -3.08 21.57
N THR A 145 -7.81 -2.29 22.29
CA THR A 145 -8.33 -1.19 23.12
C THR A 145 -8.70 0.05 22.30
N PHE A 146 -8.24 0.17 21.06
CA PHE A 146 -8.50 1.29 20.16
C PHE A 146 -9.37 0.92 18.96
N VAL A 147 -9.28 -0.33 18.50
CA VAL A 147 -9.88 -0.77 17.23
C VAL A 147 -10.75 -2.00 17.50
N GLU A 148 -12.07 -1.84 17.41
CA GLU A 148 -13.04 -2.92 17.66
C GLU A 148 -13.00 -4.03 16.61
N SER A 149 -12.84 -3.65 15.33
CA SER A 149 -12.85 -4.59 14.20
C SER A 149 -11.64 -5.51 14.20
N ASP A 150 -11.88 -6.83 14.33
CA ASP A 150 -10.84 -7.83 14.22
C ASP A 150 -10.13 -7.79 12.86
N GLY A 151 -10.89 -7.66 11.77
CA GLY A 151 -10.33 -7.57 10.42
C GLY A 151 -9.35 -6.41 10.25
N ILE A 152 -9.65 -5.24 10.84
CA ILE A 152 -8.75 -4.09 10.81
C ILE A 152 -7.50 -4.38 11.66
N ARG A 153 -7.66 -4.96 12.86
CA ARG A 153 -6.50 -5.31 13.69
C ARG A 153 -5.56 -6.29 12.98
N GLN A 154 -6.10 -7.35 12.39
CA GLN A 154 -5.31 -8.33 11.63
C GLN A 154 -4.63 -7.70 10.41
N PHE A 155 -5.31 -6.77 9.73
CA PHE A 155 -4.72 -5.99 8.64
C PHE A 155 -3.53 -5.15 9.12
N LEU A 156 -3.67 -4.43 10.24
CA LEU A 156 -2.59 -3.63 10.81
C LEU A 156 -1.42 -4.51 11.28
N LEU A 157 -1.71 -5.64 11.94
CA LEU A 157 -0.71 -6.58 12.43
C LEU A 157 0.14 -7.21 11.31
N LYS A 158 -0.34 -7.24 10.07
CA LYS A 158 0.48 -7.67 8.92
C LYS A 158 1.68 -6.74 8.68
N ASN A 159 1.60 -5.49 9.11
CA ASN A 159 2.72 -4.54 9.03
C ASN A 159 3.79 -4.78 10.10
N LEU A 160 3.53 -5.58 11.14
CA LEU A 160 4.55 -5.95 12.12
C LEU A 160 5.45 -7.05 11.57
N TYR A 161 6.76 -6.85 11.64
CA TYR A 161 7.73 -7.87 11.27
C TYR A 161 8.89 -7.90 12.27
N TRP A 162 9.58 -9.03 12.32
CA TRP A 162 10.81 -9.15 13.08
C TRP A 162 11.97 -8.60 12.26
N GLU A 163 12.51 -7.47 12.66
CA GLU A 163 13.71 -6.89 12.05
C GLU A 163 14.95 -7.70 12.44
N ASP A 164 14.99 -8.13 13.72
CA ASP A 164 15.99 -9.02 14.29
C ASP A 164 15.36 -9.90 15.38
N LYS A 165 16.14 -10.86 15.95
CA LYS A 165 15.67 -11.67 17.07
C LYS A 165 15.22 -10.78 18.23
N GLY A 166 13.90 -10.79 18.49
CA GLY A 166 13.30 -10.04 19.59
C GLY A 166 13.08 -8.55 19.32
N LYS A 167 13.26 -8.06 18.09
CA LYS A 167 13.01 -6.66 17.71
C LYS A 167 11.92 -6.59 16.66
N LEU A 168 10.74 -6.13 17.06
CA LEU A 168 9.63 -5.84 16.15
C LEU A 168 9.79 -4.46 15.52
N ALA A 169 9.35 -4.33 14.27
CA ALA A 169 9.28 -3.08 13.55
C ALA A 169 7.98 -3.01 12.71
N TRP A 170 7.58 -1.79 12.36
CA TRP A 170 6.52 -1.54 11.40
C TRP A 170 7.06 -1.53 9.96
N ARG A 171 6.24 -1.98 9.00
CA ARG A 171 6.48 -1.81 7.54
C ARG A 171 5.88 -0.52 6.99
N VAL A 172 5.41 0.35 7.83
CA VAL A 172 4.85 1.67 7.50
C VAL A 172 5.54 2.72 8.36
N ASN A 173 5.93 3.83 7.73
CA ASN A 173 6.56 4.98 8.37
C ASN A 173 5.50 6.01 8.79
#